data_d5d7de43e546ce8bc9ce053c0abcd493
#
_entry.id   d5d7de43e546ce8bc9ce053c0abcd493
#
_cell.length_a   1.000
_cell.length_b   1.000
_cell.length_c   1.000
_cell.angle_alpha   90.00
_cell.angle_beta   90.00
_cell.angle_gamma   90.00
#
_symmetry.space_group_name_H-M   'P 1'
#
loop_
_entity.id
_entity.type
_entity.pdbx_description
1 polymer ?
#
loop_
_entity_poly.entity_id
_entity_poly.type
_entity_poly.pdbx_seq_one_letter_code
_entity_poly.pdbx_strand_id
1 'polypeptide(L)'
;MSGRTVLRALLCVLLGGMYVNVGVQHFTNTAWFEPIVPAVLGDPTIWVLITGVMEIAIGVGLILPWTRRYAALSSLVFLVGIYWANLNMWVNNIPLDGKTYAHHWHVLRLVAQLGMMGLSYAIWRWSDQNGPSNQASDA
;
A
#
# COMPACT_ATOMS: atom_id res chain seq x y z
N MET A 1 -3.62 -26.43 11.13
CA MET A 1 -4.05 -25.27 10.33
C MET A 1 -4.31 -25.71 8.90
N SER A 2 -5.42 -25.26 8.31
CA SER A 2 -5.70 -25.53 6.88
C SER A 2 -4.65 -24.84 6.01
N GLY A 3 -4.26 -25.46 4.87
CA GLY A 3 -3.32 -24.86 3.93
C GLY A 3 -3.78 -23.46 3.43
N ARG A 4 -5.10 -23.24 3.34
CA ARG A 4 -5.67 -21.92 3.01
C ARG A 4 -5.38 -20.86 4.09
N THR A 5 -5.41 -21.25 5.36
CA THR A 5 -5.11 -20.33 6.47
C THR A 5 -3.66 -19.90 6.44
N VAL A 6 -2.74 -20.85 6.20
CA VAL A 6 -1.30 -20.57 6.06
C VAL A 6 -1.04 -19.64 4.88
N LEU A 7 -1.60 -19.93 3.71
CA LEU A 7 -1.43 -19.09 2.53
C LEU A 7 -1.94 -17.66 2.76
N ARG A 8 -3.14 -17.50 3.35
CA ARG A 8 -3.69 -16.18 3.68
C ARG A 8 -2.77 -15.41 4.64
N ALA A 9 -2.24 -16.07 5.67
CA ALA A 9 -1.30 -15.45 6.61
C ALA A 9 -0.01 -15.00 5.91
N LEU A 10 0.55 -15.84 5.04
CA LEU A 10 1.74 -15.49 4.26
C LEU A 10 1.51 -14.29 3.35
N LEU A 11 0.39 -14.23 2.65
CA LEU A 11 0.04 -13.09 1.79
C LEU A 11 -0.10 -11.78 2.60
N CYS A 12 -0.68 -11.84 3.79
CA CYS A 12 -0.76 -10.68 4.69
C CYS A 12 0.62 -10.22 5.16
N VAL A 13 1.50 -11.16 5.53
CA VAL A 13 2.86 -10.85 5.97
C VAL A 13 3.70 -10.29 4.82
N LEU A 14 3.59 -10.85 3.62
CA LEU A 14 4.29 -10.35 2.44
C LEU A 14 3.86 -8.93 2.08
N LEU A 15 2.56 -8.69 1.94
CA LEU A 15 2.04 -7.36 1.63
C LEU A 15 2.37 -6.37 2.73
N GLY A 16 2.19 -6.75 3.99
CA GLY A 16 2.50 -5.91 5.14
C GLY A 16 3.99 -5.58 5.22
N GLY A 17 4.87 -6.57 4.99
CA GLY A 17 6.31 -6.38 4.94
C GLY A 17 6.75 -5.42 3.82
N MET A 18 6.12 -5.51 2.63
CA MET A 18 6.35 -4.54 1.55
C MET A 18 6.00 -3.12 1.98
N TYR A 19 4.84 -2.91 2.59
CA TYR A 19 4.42 -1.60 3.09
C TYR A 19 5.39 -1.04 4.14
N VAL A 20 5.79 -1.86 5.13
CA VAL A 20 6.76 -1.44 6.14
C VAL A 20 8.09 -1.06 5.50
N ASN A 21 8.59 -1.88 4.58
CA ASN A 21 9.85 -1.61 3.90
C ASN A 21 9.81 -0.28 3.12
N VAL A 22 8.78 -0.04 2.32
CA VAL A 22 8.64 1.21 1.57
C VAL A 22 8.44 2.39 2.51
N GLY A 23 7.59 2.25 3.53
CA GLY A 23 7.38 3.28 4.53
C GLY A 23 8.67 3.69 5.26
N VAL A 24 9.54 2.74 5.61
CA VAL A 24 10.88 3.04 6.17
C VAL A 24 11.75 3.80 5.17
N GLN A 25 11.70 3.44 3.88
CA GLN A 25 12.45 4.16 2.85
C GLN A 25 12.03 5.62 2.71
N HIS A 26 10.78 5.98 3.01
CA HIS A 26 10.34 7.37 3.04
C HIS A 26 11.12 8.23 4.06
N PHE A 27 11.61 7.61 5.12
CA PHE A 27 12.43 8.29 6.14
C PHE A 27 13.94 8.23 5.84
N THR A 28 14.40 7.11 5.30
CA THR A 28 15.83 6.90 5.03
C THR A 28 16.30 7.47 3.71
N ASN A 29 15.38 7.69 2.76
CA ASN A 29 15.68 8.19 1.43
C ASN A 29 14.59 9.17 0.94
N THR A 30 14.19 10.10 1.78
CA THR A 30 13.11 11.07 1.55
C THR A 30 13.24 11.81 0.22
N ALA A 31 14.42 12.31 -0.08
CA ALA A 31 14.71 13.08 -1.29
C ALA A 31 14.43 12.31 -2.60
N TRP A 32 14.45 10.97 -2.56
CA TRP A 32 14.12 10.15 -3.72
C TRP A 32 12.63 10.21 -4.08
N PHE A 33 11.75 10.36 -3.07
CA PHE A 33 10.32 10.39 -3.25
C PHE A 33 9.75 11.79 -3.51
N GLU A 34 10.44 12.85 -3.08
CA GLU A 34 9.97 14.24 -3.17
C GLU A 34 9.57 14.68 -4.59
N PRO A 35 10.34 14.34 -5.66
CA PRO A 35 10.02 14.81 -7.00
C PRO A 35 8.66 14.37 -7.55
N ILE A 36 8.12 13.24 -7.07
CA ILE A 36 6.83 12.70 -7.56
C ILE A 36 5.61 13.32 -6.87
N VAL A 37 5.82 14.03 -5.77
CA VAL A 37 4.72 14.72 -5.05
C VAL A 37 4.22 15.87 -5.94
N PRO A 38 2.90 15.92 -6.25
CA PRO A 38 2.36 17.02 -7.03
C PRO A 38 2.59 18.38 -6.37
N ALA A 39 3.11 19.35 -7.12
CA ALA A 39 3.45 20.68 -6.59
C ALA A 39 2.26 21.42 -5.94
N VAL A 40 1.03 21.10 -6.36
CA VAL A 40 -0.19 21.67 -5.79
C VAL A 40 -0.37 21.31 -4.30
N LEU A 41 0.28 20.27 -3.81
CA LEU A 41 0.21 19.81 -2.42
C LEU A 41 1.16 20.59 -1.48
N GLY A 42 1.99 21.49 -2.00
CA GLY A 42 2.93 22.28 -1.22
C GLY A 42 4.24 21.54 -0.94
N ASP A 43 4.70 21.56 0.32
CA ASP A 43 5.98 20.97 0.72
C ASP A 43 6.00 19.44 0.51
N PRO A 44 6.83 18.92 -0.42
CA PRO A 44 6.88 17.49 -0.71
C PRO A 44 7.41 16.66 0.44
N THR A 45 8.34 17.17 1.24
CA THR A 45 8.93 16.45 2.39
C THR A 45 7.85 16.03 3.39
N ILE A 46 6.92 16.94 3.69
CA ILE A 46 5.82 16.66 4.64
C ILE A 46 4.97 15.49 4.14
N TRP A 47 4.61 15.49 2.86
CA TRP A 47 3.79 14.42 2.28
C TRP A 47 4.51 13.08 2.22
N VAL A 48 5.81 13.08 1.89
CA VAL A 48 6.63 11.86 1.90
C VAL A 48 6.66 11.27 3.31
N LEU A 49 6.89 12.07 4.34
CA LEU A 49 6.92 11.57 5.73
C LEU A 49 5.55 11.09 6.22
N ILE A 50 4.46 11.82 5.92
CA ILE A 50 3.10 11.40 6.28
C ILE A 50 2.76 10.07 5.62
N THR A 51 2.99 9.92 4.33
CA THR A 51 2.71 8.67 3.61
C THR A 51 3.57 7.53 4.12
N GLY A 52 4.82 7.78 4.50
CA GLY A 52 5.69 6.79 5.13
C GLY A 52 5.13 6.27 6.46
N VAL A 53 4.61 7.16 7.32
CA VAL A 53 3.92 6.75 8.57
C VAL A 53 2.68 5.91 8.25
N MET A 54 1.87 6.32 7.28
CA MET A 54 0.67 5.59 6.88
C MET A 54 1.01 4.20 6.35
N GLU A 55 2.05 4.07 5.54
CA GLU A 55 2.52 2.79 5.01
C GLU A 55 2.99 1.84 6.12
N ILE A 56 3.78 2.33 7.07
CA ILE A 56 4.20 1.51 8.22
C ILE A 56 2.99 1.05 9.03
N ALA A 57 2.05 1.95 9.32
CA ALA A 57 0.85 1.61 10.07
C ALA A 57 -0.02 0.57 9.34
N ILE A 58 -0.25 0.74 8.04
CA ILE A 58 -0.96 -0.23 7.20
C ILE A 58 -0.22 -1.56 7.19
N GLY A 59 1.10 -1.54 6.99
CA GLY A 59 1.92 -2.74 6.92
C GLY A 59 1.89 -3.55 8.22
N VAL A 60 2.09 -2.90 9.36
CA VAL A 60 1.98 -3.54 10.68
C VAL A 60 0.56 -4.07 10.90
N GLY A 61 -0.46 -3.28 10.54
CA GLY A 61 -1.86 -3.68 10.67
C GLY A 61 -2.24 -4.90 9.82
N LEU A 62 -1.62 -5.10 8.66
CA LEU A 62 -1.80 -6.30 7.81
C LEU A 62 -1.14 -7.54 8.42
N ILE A 63 0.01 -7.37 9.07
CA ILE A 63 0.74 -8.47 9.73
C ILE A 63 -0.05 -8.96 10.95
N LEU A 64 -0.60 -8.06 11.76
CA LEU A 64 -1.33 -8.39 12.97
C LEU A 64 -2.74 -8.93 12.66
N PRO A 65 -3.11 -10.15 13.10
CA PRO A 65 -4.35 -10.79 12.68
C PRO A 65 -5.63 -10.00 13.02
N TRP A 66 -5.65 -9.33 14.17
CA TRP A 66 -6.84 -8.62 14.68
C TRP A 66 -7.08 -7.25 14.02
N THR A 67 -6.08 -6.68 13.35
CA THR A 67 -6.20 -5.38 12.65
C THR A 67 -6.31 -5.52 11.13
N ARG A 68 -6.11 -6.72 10.59
CA ARG A 68 -6.04 -6.98 9.13
C ARG A 68 -7.20 -6.41 8.34
N ARG A 69 -8.42 -6.54 8.86
CA ARG A 69 -9.62 -6.03 8.18
C ARG A 69 -9.52 -4.54 7.94
N TYR A 70 -9.21 -3.79 8.99
CA TYR A 70 -9.10 -2.34 8.92
C TYR A 70 -7.89 -1.89 8.11
N ALA A 71 -6.76 -2.54 8.30
CA ALA A 71 -5.54 -2.27 7.54
C ALA A 71 -5.72 -2.53 6.04
N ALA A 72 -6.41 -3.61 5.66
CA ALA A 72 -6.71 -3.91 4.26
C ALA A 72 -7.64 -2.86 3.62
N LEU A 73 -8.65 -2.40 4.34
CA LEU A 73 -9.51 -1.31 3.88
C LEU A 73 -8.73 0.01 3.76
N SER A 74 -7.91 0.34 4.75
CA SER A 74 -7.03 1.50 4.71
C SER A 74 -6.05 1.44 3.55
N SER A 75 -5.50 0.25 3.24
CA SER A 75 -4.65 0.02 2.09
C SER A 75 -5.35 0.34 0.77
N LEU A 76 -6.62 -0.06 0.60
CA LEU A 76 -7.39 0.26 -0.61
C LEU A 76 -7.52 1.77 -0.80
N VAL A 77 -7.92 2.50 0.24
CA VAL A 77 -8.06 3.96 0.19
C VAL A 77 -6.72 4.63 -0.06
N PHE A 78 -5.68 4.18 0.64
CA PHE A 78 -4.32 4.70 0.48
C PHE A 78 -3.79 4.52 -0.95
N LEU A 79 -3.96 3.33 -1.54
CA LEU A 79 -3.50 3.05 -2.90
C LEU A 79 -4.19 3.93 -3.94
N VAL A 80 -5.48 4.22 -3.77
CA VAL A 80 -6.18 5.18 -4.64
C VAL A 80 -5.56 6.57 -4.52
N GLY A 81 -5.29 7.04 -3.30
CA GLY A 81 -4.68 8.35 -3.07
C GLY A 81 -3.25 8.46 -3.59
N ILE A 82 -2.40 7.48 -3.29
CA ILE A 82 -0.98 7.52 -3.70
C ILE A 82 -0.80 7.38 -5.22
N TYR A 83 -1.79 6.84 -5.93
CA TYR A 83 -1.71 6.73 -7.37
C TYR A 83 -1.57 8.09 -8.05
N TRP A 84 -2.04 9.15 -7.45
CA TRP A 84 -1.86 10.51 -7.95
C TRP A 84 -0.37 10.88 -8.10
N ALA A 85 0.48 10.50 -7.16
CA ALA A 85 1.93 10.71 -7.27
C ALA A 85 2.53 9.90 -8.43
N ASN A 86 2.13 8.63 -8.59
CA ASN A 86 2.57 7.80 -9.70
C ASN A 86 2.11 8.34 -11.06
N LEU A 87 0.87 8.84 -11.14
CA LEU A 87 0.33 9.46 -12.34
C LEU A 87 1.05 10.77 -12.65
N ASN A 88 1.32 11.60 -11.65
CA ASN A 88 2.08 12.84 -11.78
C ASN A 88 3.47 12.56 -12.38
N MET A 89 4.17 11.55 -11.87
CA MET A 89 5.45 11.11 -12.39
C MET A 89 5.37 10.69 -13.86
N TRP A 90 4.33 9.94 -14.24
CA TRP A 90 4.15 9.43 -15.58
C TRP A 90 3.82 10.55 -16.59
N VAL A 91 2.82 11.37 -16.28
CA VAL A 91 2.32 12.43 -17.18
C VAL A 91 3.38 13.51 -17.39
N ASN A 92 4.12 13.88 -16.33
CA ASN A 92 5.12 14.94 -16.38
C ASN A 92 6.54 14.42 -16.64
N ASN A 93 6.71 13.11 -16.87
CA ASN A 93 7.99 12.47 -17.14
C ASN A 93 9.07 12.81 -16.08
N ILE A 94 8.69 12.82 -14.81
CA ILE A 94 9.54 13.26 -13.70
C ILE A 94 10.69 12.29 -13.50
N PRO A 95 11.95 12.77 -13.53
CA PRO A 95 13.09 11.91 -13.24
C PRO A 95 13.18 11.56 -11.75
N LEU A 96 13.54 10.33 -11.45
CA LEU A 96 13.94 9.90 -10.12
C LEU A 96 15.45 9.58 -10.15
N ASP A 97 16.20 10.17 -9.25
CA ASP A 97 17.66 10.02 -9.19
C ASP A 97 18.33 10.32 -10.55
N GLY A 98 17.86 11.38 -11.23
CA GLY A 98 18.34 11.81 -12.54
C GLY A 98 17.98 10.89 -13.72
N LYS A 99 17.13 9.87 -13.52
CA LYS A 99 16.70 8.93 -14.55
C LYS A 99 15.21 9.07 -14.83
N THR A 100 14.85 9.24 -16.10
CA THR A 100 13.47 9.13 -16.57
C THR A 100 13.15 7.68 -16.91
N TYR A 101 11.91 7.27 -16.63
CA TYR A 101 11.47 5.90 -16.87
C TYR A 101 10.65 5.80 -18.14
N ALA A 102 10.91 4.79 -18.96
CA ALA A 102 10.14 4.52 -20.16
C ALA A 102 8.69 4.13 -19.81
N HIS A 103 7.77 4.37 -20.77
CA HIS A 103 6.33 4.14 -20.62
C HIS A 103 5.96 2.76 -20.02
N HIS A 104 6.64 1.69 -20.43
CA HIS A 104 6.38 0.35 -19.92
C HIS A 104 6.60 0.19 -18.41
N TRP A 105 7.52 0.95 -17.80
CA TRP A 105 7.74 0.93 -16.36
C TRP A 105 6.57 1.55 -15.58
N HIS A 106 5.94 2.59 -16.13
CA HIS A 106 4.74 3.18 -15.54
C HIS A 106 3.54 2.25 -15.66
N VAL A 107 3.42 1.52 -16.78
CA VAL A 107 2.41 0.47 -16.93
C VAL A 107 2.62 -0.65 -15.92
N LEU A 108 3.86 -1.10 -15.70
CA LEU A 108 4.18 -2.11 -14.69
C LEU A 108 3.82 -1.64 -13.27
N ARG A 109 4.08 -0.37 -12.94
CA ARG A 109 3.65 0.22 -11.66
C ARG A 109 2.13 0.20 -11.50
N LEU A 110 1.40 0.56 -12.55
CA LEU A 110 -0.06 0.48 -12.53
C LEU A 110 -0.55 -0.94 -12.30
N VAL A 111 0.00 -1.93 -13.02
CA VAL A 111 -0.36 -3.34 -12.87
C VAL A 111 -0.04 -3.83 -11.46
N ALA A 112 1.14 -3.50 -10.93
CA ALA A 112 1.52 -3.84 -9.56
C ALA A 112 0.56 -3.23 -8.53
N GLN A 113 0.17 -1.97 -8.72
CA GLN A 113 -0.76 -1.28 -7.84
C GLN A 113 -2.16 -1.91 -7.87
N LEU A 114 -2.66 -2.24 -9.05
CA LEU A 114 -3.94 -2.97 -9.19
C LEU A 114 -3.87 -4.35 -8.53
N GLY A 115 -2.73 -5.04 -8.63
CA GLY A 115 -2.48 -6.30 -7.94
C GLY A 115 -2.52 -6.15 -6.40
N MET A 116 -1.88 -5.10 -5.87
CA MET A 116 -1.93 -4.78 -4.43
C MET A 116 -3.36 -4.43 -3.98
N MET A 117 -4.11 -3.68 -4.78
CA MET A 117 -5.52 -3.37 -4.50
C MET A 117 -6.37 -4.65 -4.48
N GLY A 118 -6.20 -5.53 -5.46
CA GLY A 118 -6.89 -6.82 -5.52
C GLY A 118 -6.59 -7.69 -4.31
N LEU A 119 -5.32 -7.76 -3.90
CA LEU A 119 -4.92 -8.50 -2.70
C LEU A 119 -5.47 -7.88 -1.42
N SER A 120 -5.42 -6.56 -1.28
CA SER A 120 -6.00 -5.84 -0.14
C SER A 120 -7.51 -6.08 -0.03
N TYR A 121 -8.22 -6.05 -1.17
CA TYR A 121 -9.64 -6.38 -1.22
C TYR A 121 -9.91 -7.84 -0.78
N ALA A 122 -9.11 -8.79 -1.27
CA ALA A 122 -9.24 -10.19 -0.88
C ALA A 122 -9.00 -10.37 0.64
N ILE A 123 -7.96 -9.73 1.19
CA ILE A 123 -7.67 -9.78 2.64
C ILE A 123 -8.83 -9.20 3.44
N TRP A 124 -9.37 -8.05 3.03
CA TRP A 124 -10.54 -7.45 3.67
C TRP A 124 -11.72 -8.41 3.69
N ARG A 125 -12.08 -9.01 2.56
CA ARG A 125 -13.19 -9.97 2.43
C ARG A 125 -12.99 -11.21 3.31
N TRP A 126 -11.77 -11.77 3.34
CA TRP A 126 -11.48 -12.94 4.18
C TRP A 126 -11.56 -12.63 5.66
N SER A 127 -11.14 -11.44 6.05
CA SER A 127 -11.13 -11.01 7.44
C SER A 127 -12.54 -10.65 7.92
N ASP A 128 -13.40 -10.15 7.03
CA ASP A 128 -14.80 -9.85 7.32
C ASP A 128 -15.62 -11.11 7.63
N GLN A 129 -15.41 -12.18 6.86
CA GLN A 129 -16.10 -13.45 7.05
C GLN A 129 -15.77 -14.15 8.37
N ASN A 130 -14.66 -13.82 9.01
CA ASN A 130 -14.23 -14.40 10.28
C ASN A 130 -14.46 -13.46 11.48
N GLY A 131 -15.19 -12.37 11.29
CA GLY A 131 -15.52 -11.41 12.35
C GLY A 131 -16.57 -11.94 13.34
N PRO A 132 -16.57 -11.38 14.59
CA PRO A 132 -17.50 -11.84 15.65
C PRO A 132 -18.98 -11.73 15.28
N SER A 133 -19.33 -10.83 14.36
CA SER A 133 -20.72 -10.61 13.92
C SER A 133 -21.32 -11.76 13.10
N ASN A 134 -20.49 -12.57 12.44
CA ASN A 134 -20.98 -13.71 11.65
C ASN A 134 -21.11 -15.00 12.49
N GLN A 135 -20.46 -15.08 13.67
CA GLN A 135 -20.60 -16.22 14.57
C GLN A 135 -21.92 -16.19 15.36
N ALA A 136 -22.55 -15.01 15.47
CA ALA A 136 -23.81 -14.84 16.18
C ALA A 136 -25.05 -15.19 15.33
N SER A 137 -24.92 -15.32 14.02
CA SER A 137 -26.04 -15.68 13.13
C SER A 137 -26.21 -17.19 12.94
N ASP A 138 -25.20 -17.99 13.32
CA ASP A 138 -25.20 -19.46 13.17
C ASP A 138 -25.43 -20.18 14.54
N ALA A 139 -25.72 -19.43 15.59
CA ALA A 139 -26.09 -19.93 16.92
C ALA A 139 -27.57 -19.72 17.21
#